data_98ff4c7b3bd2680212f62feef43b35d2
#
_entry.id   98ff4c7b3bd2680212f62feef43b35d2
#
_cell.length_a   1.000
_cell.length_b   1.000
_cell.length_c   1.000
_cell.angle_alpha   90.00
_cell.angle_beta   90.00
_cell.angle_gamma   90.00
#
_symmetry.space_group_name_H-M   'P 1'
#
loop_
_entity.id
_entity.type
_entity.pdbx_description
1 polymer ?
#
loop_
_entity_poly.entity_id
_entity_poly.type
_entity_poly.pdbx_seq_one_letter_code
_entity_poly.pdbx_strand_id
1 'polypeptide(L)'
;EVFILPNLYGDILTDEAAEFQGGVGTAGSANLGKRYAMFEAIHGSAPRMVEEGREIYADPSSVIRAGAMLLSHSGYQEQADRLFAALEACAAEKKLTVTGRPDGATGAQYTDYILSKL
;
A
#
# COMPACT_ATOMS: atom_id res chain seq x y z
N GLU A 1 2.68 16.05 -13.04
CA GLU A 1 2.41 17.26 -12.25
C GLU A 1 2.77 17.01 -10.79
N VAL A 2 3.16 18.08 -10.07
CA VAL A 2 3.50 18.03 -8.63
C VAL A 2 2.66 19.04 -7.89
N PHE A 3 2.05 18.64 -6.78
CA PHE A 3 1.33 19.52 -5.87
C PHE A 3 2.19 19.78 -4.63
N ILE A 4 2.35 21.03 -4.25
CA ILE A 4 3.04 21.45 -3.03
C ILE A 4 2.01 22.01 -2.06
N LEU A 5 1.82 21.35 -0.95
CA LEU A 5 0.76 21.64 0.02
C LEU A 5 1.30 21.66 1.45
N PRO A 6 0.72 22.49 2.35
CA PRO A 6 0.91 22.32 3.78
C PRO A 6 0.42 20.92 4.22
N ASN A 7 1.03 20.38 5.28
CA ASN A 7 0.82 19.01 5.76
C ASN A 7 -0.66 18.58 5.77
N LEU A 8 -1.51 19.30 6.51
CA LEU A 8 -2.94 18.96 6.63
C LEU A 8 -3.68 18.89 5.29
N TYR A 9 -3.43 19.85 4.40
CA TYR A 9 -4.08 19.87 3.08
C TYR A 9 -3.51 18.80 2.16
N GLY A 10 -2.22 18.47 2.32
CA GLY A 10 -1.58 17.35 1.63
C GLY A 10 -2.23 16.03 2.01
N ASP A 11 -2.42 15.78 3.30
CA ASP A 11 -3.06 14.56 3.81
C ASP A 11 -4.49 14.41 3.28
N ILE A 12 -5.30 15.48 3.32
CA ILE A 12 -6.67 15.44 2.80
C ILE A 12 -6.69 15.16 1.29
N LEU A 13 -5.87 15.86 0.52
CA LEU A 13 -5.86 15.70 -0.93
C LEU A 13 -5.31 14.33 -1.37
N THR A 14 -4.33 13.78 -0.66
CA THR A 14 -3.80 12.44 -0.97
C THR A 14 -4.79 11.34 -0.64
N ASP A 15 -5.58 11.46 0.41
CA ASP A 15 -6.65 10.51 0.73
C ASP A 15 -7.74 10.54 -0.35
N GLU A 16 -8.18 11.72 -0.78
CA GLU A 16 -9.12 11.87 -1.91
C GLU A 16 -8.55 11.28 -3.21
N ALA A 17 -7.26 11.53 -3.49
CA ALA A 17 -6.60 10.98 -4.68
C ALA A 17 -6.46 9.44 -4.60
N ALA A 18 -6.23 8.88 -3.42
CA ALA A 18 -6.14 7.44 -3.22
C ALA A 18 -7.45 6.71 -3.56
N GLU A 19 -8.61 7.36 -3.38
CA GLU A 19 -9.91 6.78 -3.75
C GLU A 19 -9.99 6.45 -5.26
N PHE A 20 -9.38 7.28 -6.12
CA PHE A 20 -9.32 6.99 -7.57
C PHE A 20 -8.46 5.77 -7.90
N GLN A 21 -7.52 5.41 -7.01
CA GLN A 21 -6.64 4.25 -7.17
C GLN A 21 -7.23 2.97 -6.56
N GLY A 22 -8.22 3.07 -5.69
CA GLY A 22 -8.84 1.93 -5.01
C GLY A 22 -8.88 2.05 -3.49
N GLY A 23 -8.67 3.25 -2.97
CA GLY A 23 -8.73 3.59 -1.55
C GLY A 23 -7.36 3.68 -0.87
N VAL A 24 -7.36 4.20 0.36
CA VAL A 24 -6.15 4.43 1.17
C VAL A 24 -5.36 3.14 1.47
N GLY A 25 -5.99 1.96 1.42
CA GLY A 25 -5.33 0.67 1.59
C GLY A 25 -4.34 0.31 0.47
N THR A 26 -4.34 1.05 -0.66
CA THR A 26 -3.55 0.73 -1.85
C THR A 26 -2.34 1.64 -2.07
N ALA A 27 -2.23 2.76 -1.37
CA ALA A 27 -1.16 3.74 -1.57
C ALA A 27 -0.06 3.62 -0.49
N GLY A 28 1.18 3.81 -0.91
CA GLY A 28 2.34 3.94 -0.03
C GLY A 28 2.77 5.40 0.10
N SER A 29 3.46 5.74 1.17
CA SER A 29 3.99 7.08 1.45
C SER A 29 5.49 7.05 1.71
N ALA A 30 6.14 8.18 1.43
CA ALA A 30 7.55 8.41 1.72
C ALA A 30 7.76 9.78 2.37
N ASN A 31 8.44 9.80 3.50
CA ASN A 31 8.92 10.99 4.17
C ASN A 31 10.42 11.12 3.92
N LEU A 32 10.81 12.07 3.09
CA LEU A 32 12.20 12.21 2.63
C LEU A 32 12.87 13.40 3.30
N GLY A 33 13.91 13.13 4.08
CA GLY A 33 14.77 14.13 4.70
C GLY A 33 16.13 14.21 4.01
N LYS A 34 17.00 15.11 4.50
CA LYS A 34 18.37 15.26 3.95
C LYS A 34 19.28 14.06 4.20
N ARG A 35 19.03 13.27 5.26
CA ARG A 35 19.90 12.17 5.71
C ARG A 35 19.16 10.85 5.88
N TYR A 36 17.87 10.90 6.11
CA TYR A 36 17.02 9.75 6.41
C TYR A 36 15.76 9.79 5.57
N ALA A 37 15.21 8.63 5.29
CA ALA A 37 13.91 8.47 4.67
C ALA A 37 13.09 7.44 5.46
N MET A 38 11.77 7.62 5.49
CA MET A 38 10.82 6.69 6.07
C MET A 38 9.77 6.35 5.02
N PHE A 39 9.42 5.08 4.93
CA PHE A 39 8.42 4.58 4.00
C PHE A 39 7.35 3.85 4.79
N GLU A 40 6.10 4.18 4.56
CA GLU A 40 4.98 3.68 5.35
C GLU A 40 3.71 3.54 4.52
N ALA A 41 2.74 2.79 5.04
CA ALA A 41 1.39 2.81 4.52
C ALA A 41 0.74 4.18 4.83
N ILE A 42 -0.12 4.69 3.95
CA ILE A 42 -0.80 5.97 4.19
C ILE A 42 -1.96 5.83 5.19
N HIS A 43 -2.48 4.61 5.40
CA HIS A 43 -3.55 4.36 6.37
C HIS A 43 -3.04 4.31 7.81
N GLY A 44 -3.92 4.58 8.79
CA GLY A 44 -3.66 4.45 10.21
C GLY A 44 -3.65 2.98 10.70
N SER A 45 -3.53 2.81 12.02
CA SER A 45 -3.41 1.50 12.68
C SER A 45 -4.71 0.68 12.76
N ALA A 46 -5.85 1.24 12.40
CA ALA A 46 -7.17 0.60 12.40
C ALA A 46 -7.49 -0.19 13.69
N PRO A 47 -7.44 0.42 14.89
CA PRO A 47 -7.59 -0.29 16.16
C PRO A 47 -8.90 -1.06 16.26
N ARG A 48 -9.99 -0.52 15.71
CA ARG A 48 -11.29 -1.20 15.67
C ARG A 48 -11.25 -2.53 14.90
N MET A 49 -10.44 -2.62 13.85
CA MET A 49 -10.27 -3.87 13.08
C MET A 49 -9.63 -4.96 13.94
N VAL A 50 -8.67 -4.57 14.79
CA VAL A 50 -8.02 -5.48 15.75
C VAL A 50 -8.98 -5.89 16.86
N GLU A 51 -9.73 -4.94 17.44
CA GLU A 51 -10.74 -5.21 18.48
C GLU A 51 -11.84 -6.17 18.01
N GLU A 52 -12.18 -6.12 16.73
CA GLU A 52 -13.18 -7.00 16.10
C GLU A 52 -12.59 -8.33 15.60
N GLY A 53 -11.29 -8.58 15.77
CA GLY A 53 -10.60 -9.80 15.31
C GLY A 53 -10.55 -9.95 13.79
N ARG A 54 -10.51 -8.82 13.06
CA ARG A 54 -10.52 -8.77 11.59
C ARG A 54 -9.17 -8.40 10.98
N GLU A 55 -8.12 -8.26 11.80
CA GLU A 55 -6.78 -7.87 11.37
C GLU A 55 -6.19 -8.79 10.29
N ILE A 56 -6.58 -10.07 10.29
CA ILE A 56 -6.14 -11.03 9.28
C ILE A 56 -6.64 -10.69 7.87
N TYR A 57 -7.70 -9.88 7.75
CA TYR A 57 -8.27 -9.41 6.50
C TYR A 57 -7.79 -8.01 6.10
N ALA A 58 -6.77 -7.47 6.78
CA ALA A 58 -6.17 -6.19 6.40
C ALA A 58 -5.50 -6.30 5.03
N ASP A 59 -5.64 -5.25 4.21
CA ASP A 59 -4.99 -5.19 2.89
C ASP A 59 -3.49 -4.87 3.06
N PRO A 60 -2.58 -5.72 2.60
CA PRO A 60 -1.15 -5.50 2.71
C PRO A 60 -0.58 -4.60 1.60
N SER A 61 -1.39 -4.23 0.59
CA SER A 61 -0.92 -3.54 -0.62
C SER A 61 -0.19 -2.24 -0.32
N SER A 62 -0.70 -1.45 0.63
CA SER A 62 -0.13 -0.15 0.99
C SER A 62 1.29 -0.29 1.54
N VAL A 63 1.52 -1.18 2.51
CA VAL A 63 2.85 -1.41 3.10
C VAL A 63 3.81 -2.10 2.11
N ILE A 64 3.32 -2.99 1.25
CA ILE A 64 4.13 -3.62 0.19
C ILE A 64 4.56 -2.56 -0.83
N ARG A 65 3.68 -1.64 -1.20
CA ARG A 65 4.00 -0.52 -2.10
C ARG A 65 5.05 0.40 -1.46
N ALA A 66 4.93 0.71 -0.18
CA ALA A 66 5.94 1.46 0.55
C ALA A 66 7.30 0.73 0.56
N GLY A 67 7.30 -0.61 0.69
CA GLY A 67 8.50 -1.45 0.56
C GLY A 67 9.14 -1.35 -0.84
N ALA A 68 8.33 -1.33 -1.90
CA ALA A 68 8.84 -1.12 -3.27
C ALA A 68 9.46 0.27 -3.43
N MET A 69 8.85 1.31 -2.85
CA MET A 69 9.43 2.67 -2.83
C MET A 69 10.75 2.71 -2.06
N LEU A 70 10.88 1.99 -0.94
CA LEU A 70 12.12 1.83 -0.18
C LEU A 70 13.21 1.16 -1.03
N LEU A 71 12.89 0.09 -1.74
CA LEU A 71 13.83 -0.58 -2.66
C LEU A 71 14.34 0.38 -3.73
N SER A 72 13.43 1.10 -4.38
CA SER A 72 13.80 2.12 -5.39
C SER A 72 14.72 3.20 -4.80
N HIS A 73 14.38 3.74 -3.63
CA HIS A 73 15.18 4.75 -2.94
C HIS A 73 16.58 4.24 -2.56
N SER A 74 16.69 2.95 -2.25
CA SER A 74 17.96 2.29 -1.87
C SER A 74 18.80 1.83 -3.07
N GLY A 75 18.36 2.12 -4.30
CA GLY A 75 19.09 1.77 -5.53
C GLY A 75 18.75 0.40 -6.11
N TYR A 76 17.78 -0.32 -5.55
CA TYR A 76 17.30 -1.62 -6.05
C TYR A 76 16.12 -1.44 -7.01
N GLN A 77 16.32 -0.66 -8.09
CA GLN A 77 15.24 -0.26 -9.00
C GLN A 77 14.58 -1.45 -9.70
N GLU A 78 15.35 -2.43 -10.15
CA GLU A 78 14.81 -3.62 -10.83
C GLU A 78 13.86 -4.40 -9.93
N GLN A 79 14.24 -4.60 -8.65
CA GLN A 79 13.43 -5.30 -7.66
C GLN A 79 12.16 -4.48 -7.32
N ALA A 80 12.29 -3.17 -7.22
CA ALA A 80 11.16 -2.28 -7.01
C ALA A 80 10.15 -2.36 -8.16
N ASP A 81 10.63 -2.30 -9.42
CA ASP A 81 9.78 -2.35 -10.61
C ASP A 81 9.04 -3.69 -10.72
N ARG A 82 9.72 -4.81 -10.41
CA ARG A 82 9.10 -6.13 -10.36
C ARG A 82 7.99 -6.19 -9.31
N LEU A 83 8.22 -5.64 -8.12
CA LEU A 83 7.24 -5.63 -7.04
C LEU A 83 6.03 -4.73 -7.38
N PHE A 84 6.26 -3.56 -7.97
CA PHE A 84 5.18 -2.72 -8.47
C PHE A 84 4.36 -3.42 -9.56
N ALA A 85 5.02 -4.06 -10.53
CA ALA A 85 4.34 -4.79 -11.59
C ALA A 85 3.50 -5.96 -11.04
N ALA A 86 4.00 -6.68 -10.03
CA ALA A 86 3.26 -7.77 -9.37
C ALA A 86 2.00 -7.24 -8.66
N LEU A 87 2.10 -6.12 -7.93
CA LEU A 87 0.96 -5.47 -7.30
C LEU A 87 -0.10 -5.05 -8.32
N GLU A 88 0.31 -4.42 -9.40
CA GLU A 88 -0.59 -3.96 -10.47
C GLU A 88 -1.26 -5.14 -11.18
N ALA A 89 -0.52 -6.20 -11.46
CA ALA A 89 -1.07 -7.42 -12.06
C ALA A 89 -2.14 -8.06 -11.16
N CYS A 90 -1.86 -8.19 -9.86
CA CYS A 90 -2.83 -8.73 -8.90
C CYS A 90 -4.09 -7.87 -8.80
N ALA A 91 -3.95 -6.55 -8.78
CA ALA A 91 -5.07 -5.62 -8.75
C ALA A 91 -5.92 -5.67 -10.05
N ALA A 92 -5.27 -5.81 -11.21
CA ALA A 92 -5.94 -5.90 -12.50
C ALA A 92 -6.66 -7.25 -12.71
N GLU A 93 -6.04 -8.36 -12.31
CA GLU A 93 -6.61 -9.71 -12.46
C GLU A 93 -7.83 -9.94 -11.55
N LYS A 94 -7.91 -9.25 -10.40
CA LYS A 94 -9.01 -9.37 -9.41
C LYS A 94 -9.35 -10.82 -9.03
N LYS A 95 -8.33 -11.71 -9.07
CA LYS A 95 -8.49 -13.11 -8.71
C LYS A 95 -8.74 -13.30 -7.21
N LEU A 96 -8.12 -12.47 -6.39
CA LEU A 96 -8.36 -12.36 -4.96
C LEU A 96 -8.69 -10.88 -4.64
N THR A 97 -9.68 -10.67 -3.80
CA THR A 97 -10.08 -9.35 -3.35
C THR A 97 -9.99 -9.30 -1.84
N VAL A 98 -9.29 -8.31 -1.31
CA VAL A 98 -9.24 -8.03 0.13
C VAL A 98 -10.32 -7.01 0.45
N THR A 99 -11.29 -7.38 1.28
CA THR A 99 -12.45 -6.54 1.62
C THR A 99 -12.38 -5.99 3.06
N GLY A 100 -11.38 -6.38 3.83
CA GLY A 100 -11.32 -6.09 5.26
C GLY A 100 -12.32 -6.90 6.10
N ARG A 101 -12.92 -7.94 5.52
CA ARG A 101 -13.98 -8.76 6.11
C ARG A 101 -13.82 -10.24 5.76
N PRO A 102 -14.53 -11.16 6.48
CA PRO A 102 -14.46 -12.60 6.22
C PRO A 102 -14.96 -13.06 4.84
N ASP A 103 -15.61 -12.21 4.09
CA ASP A 103 -16.06 -12.47 2.71
C ASP A 103 -14.95 -12.27 1.67
N GLY A 104 -13.80 -11.70 2.07
CA GLY A 104 -12.64 -11.49 1.22
C GLY A 104 -11.46 -12.40 1.55
N ALA A 105 -10.39 -12.26 0.77
CA ALA A 105 -9.13 -12.92 1.04
C ALA A 105 -8.46 -12.35 2.30
N THR A 106 -7.69 -13.17 2.99
CA THR A 106 -6.81 -12.68 4.06
C THR A 106 -5.61 -11.95 3.47
N GLY A 107 -4.99 -11.06 4.28
CA GLY A 107 -3.76 -10.38 3.90
C GLY A 107 -2.64 -11.36 3.55
N ALA A 108 -2.53 -12.50 4.27
CA ALA A 108 -1.57 -13.55 3.96
C ALA A 108 -1.82 -14.17 2.58
N GLN A 109 -3.05 -14.57 2.27
CA GLN A 109 -3.41 -15.13 0.95
C GLN A 109 -3.11 -14.15 -0.18
N TYR A 110 -3.41 -12.88 0.02
CA TYR A 110 -3.12 -11.85 -0.97
C TYR A 110 -1.62 -11.61 -1.14
N THR A 111 -0.85 -11.64 -0.06
CA THR A 111 0.62 -11.56 -0.10
C THR A 111 1.22 -12.74 -0.88
N ASP A 112 0.77 -13.97 -0.62
CA ASP A 112 1.22 -15.16 -1.34
C ASP A 112 0.89 -15.05 -2.84
N TYR A 113 -0.27 -14.46 -3.16
CA TYR A 113 -0.64 -14.21 -4.56
C TYR A 113 0.30 -13.20 -5.23
N ILE A 114 0.66 -12.10 -4.55
CA ILE A 114 1.66 -11.14 -5.06
C ILE A 114 3.02 -11.83 -5.26
N LEU A 115 3.48 -12.63 -4.28
CA LEU A 115 4.74 -13.37 -4.37
C LEU A 115 4.76 -14.34 -5.56
N SER A 116 3.63 -14.93 -5.93
CA SER A 116 3.52 -15.81 -7.10
C SER A 116 3.71 -15.09 -8.44
N LYS A 117 3.74 -13.76 -8.44
CA LYS A 117 3.93 -12.92 -9.64
C LYS A 117 5.36 -12.34 -9.73
N LEU A 118 6.19 -12.52 -8.70
CA LEU A 118 7.61 -12.10 -8.69
C LEU A 118 8.49 -13.12 -9.39
#